data_ea366b0b050bd6d105bdf4c28729db24
#
_entry.id   ea366b0b050bd6d105bdf4c28729db24
#
_cell.length_a   1.000
_cell.length_b   1.000
_cell.length_c   1.000
_cell.angle_alpha   90.00
_cell.angle_beta   90.00
_cell.angle_gamma   90.00
#
_symmetry.space_group_name_H-M   'P 1'
#
loop_
_entity.id
_entity.type
_entity.pdbx_description
1 polymer ?
#
loop_
_entity_poly.entity_id
_entity_poly.type
_entity_poly.pdbx_seq_one_letter_code
_entity_poly.pdbx_strand_id
1 'polypeptide(L)'
;ATYENLYSAFAQYCNGFEGQIHLCGLSLGGILVLNFALDFPQKLKTLVLIGTPYKVPKAAFGLQNVVFRFLPKSVFDTMAFDKKDTFALGNTMKNLDFSDAVKNIQCPTLILCGEKDGANMKSAHYLSQNIRGAKLKILENAGHVVNEENPKALAEILSEYYLQNP
;
A
#
# COMPACT_ATOMS: atom_id res chain seq x y z
N ALA A 1 -17.54 -7.17 -2.18
CA ALA A 1 -16.61 -6.11 -1.75
C ALA A 1 -16.17 -5.27 -2.96
N THR A 2 -16.04 -3.95 -2.80
CA THR A 2 -15.45 -3.05 -3.80
C THR A 2 -14.38 -2.19 -3.15
N TYR A 3 -13.46 -1.66 -3.96
CA TYR A 3 -12.43 -0.76 -3.46
C TYR A 3 -13.03 0.51 -2.85
N GLU A 4 -14.05 1.06 -3.49
CA GLU A 4 -14.73 2.28 -3.05
C GLU A 4 -15.35 2.10 -1.66
N ASN A 5 -16.02 0.95 -1.42
CA ASN A 5 -16.63 0.66 -0.12
C ASN A 5 -15.54 0.44 0.95
N LEU A 6 -14.47 -0.28 0.61
CA LEU A 6 -13.35 -0.52 1.52
C LEU A 6 -12.66 0.81 1.87
N TYR A 7 -12.38 1.62 0.86
CA TYR A 7 -11.76 2.94 1.04
C TYR A 7 -12.65 3.89 1.86
N SER A 8 -13.96 3.92 1.57
CA SER A 8 -14.91 4.77 2.30
C SER A 8 -14.95 4.42 3.79
N ALA A 9 -15.01 3.13 4.11
CA ALA A 9 -14.98 2.68 5.51
C ALA A 9 -13.65 3.03 6.18
N PHE A 10 -12.53 2.82 5.50
CA PHE A 10 -11.19 3.19 5.98
C PHE A 10 -11.07 4.71 6.21
N ALA A 11 -11.51 5.52 5.24
CA ALA A 11 -11.45 6.97 5.34
C ALA A 11 -12.34 7.51 6.47
N GLN A 12 -13.53 6.95 6.66
CA GLN A 12 -14.42 7.28 7.77
C GLN A 12 -13.75 6.96 9.11
N TYR A 13 -13.13 5.80 9.25
CA TYR A 13 -12.40 5.40 10.46
C TYR A 13 -11.25 6.36 10.76
N CYS A 14 -10.41 6.66 9.77
CA CYS A 14 -9.27 7.57 9.93
C CYS A 14 -9.71 9.01 10.28
N ASN A 15 -10.79 9.50 9.69
CA ASN A 15 -11.32 10.83 10.00
C ASN A 15 -11.93 10.95 11.39
N GLY A 16 -12.26 9.84 12.05
CA GLY A 16 -12.74 9.79 13.41
C GLY A 16 -11.69 10.13 14.48
N PHE A 17 -10.40 10.07 14.14
CA PHE A 17 -9.34 10.48 15.06
C PHE A 17 -9.20 12.01 15.12
N GLU A 18 -8.93 12.55 16.32
CA GLU A 18 -8.59 13.96 16.46
C GLU A 18 -7.14 14.23 16.01
N GLY A 19 -6.91 15.40 15.41
CA GLY A 19 -5.58 15.84 14.98
C GLY A 19 -5.04 15.07 13.77
N GLN A 20 -3.71 15.12 13.62
CA GLN A 20 -2.99 14.41 12.56
C GLN A 20 -2.61 12.99 13.00
N ILE A 21 -2.60 12.08 12.05
CA ILE A 21 -2.29 10.65 12.27
C ILE A 21 -1.11 10.19 11.44
N HIS A 22 -0.42 9.17 11.92
CA HIS A 22 0.58 8.44 11.15
C HIS A 22 -0.10 7.27 10.46
N LEU A 23 0.09 7.12 9.15
CA LEU A 23 -0.44 5.98 8.42
C LEU A 23 0.68 5.14 7.82
N CYS A 24 0.56 3.83 7.99
CA CYS A 24 1.44 2.83 7.40
C CYS A 24 0.59 1.76 6.70
N GLY A 25 0.92 1.46 5.46
CA GLY A 25 0.19 0.45 4.70
C GLY A 25 1.10 -0.43 3.84
N LEU A 26 0.82 -1.74 3.87
CA LEU A 26 1.45 -2.74 3.02
C LEU A 26 0.50 -3.11 1.87
N SER A 27 1.02 -3.13 0.63
CA SER A 27 0.29 -3.63 -0.55
C SER A 27 -1.07 -2.92 -0.76
N LEU A 28 -2.19 -3.62 -0.62
CA LEU A 28 -3.54 -3.05 -0.63
C LEU A 28 -3.72 -1.97 0.45
N GLY A 29 -3.21 -2.23 1.67
CA GLY A 29 -3.19 -1.22 2.73
C GLY A 29 -2.39 0.01 2.33
N GLY A 30 -1.30 -0.16 1.57
CA GLY A 30 -0.52 0.93 0.98
C GLY A 30 -1.34 1.77 0.00
N ILE A 31 -2.16 1.14 -0.84
CA ILE A 31 -3.07 1.86 -1.76
C ILE A 31 -4.11 2.67 -0.99
N LEU A 32 -4.69 2.11 0.08
CA LEU A 32 -5.68 2.82 0.90
C LEU A 32 -5.08 4.06 1.57
N VAL A 33 -3.90 3.92 2.21
CA VAL A 33 -3.25 5.05 2.89
C VAL A 33 -2.71 6.09 1.89
N LEU A 34 -2.28 5.66 0.70
CA LEU A 34 -1.89 6.55 -0.40
C LEU A 34 -3.07 7.40 -0.88
N ASN A 35 -4.23 6.75 -1.13
CA ASN A 35 -5.45 7.46 -1.53
C ASN A 35 -5.89 8.44 -0.44
N PHE A 36 -5.86 8.02 0.83
CA PHE A 36 -6.21 8.87 1.96
C PHE A 36 -5.28 10.10 2.08
N ALA A 37 -3.98 9.92 1.84
CA ALA A 37 -3.02 11.02 1.85
C ALA A 37 -3.30 12.08 0.79
N LEU A 38 -3.89 11.68 -0.34
CA LEU A 38 -4.28 12.58 -1.42
C LEU A 38 -5.59 13.32 -1.11
N ASP A 39 -6.58 12.61 -0.53
CA ASP A 39 -7.90 13.19 -0.25
C ASP A 39 -7.91 14.04 1.03
N PHE A 40 -7.09 13.68 2.03
CA PHE A 40 -7.06 14.31 3.35
C PHE A 40 -5.63 14.69 3.79
N PRO A 41 -4.87 15.48 2.99
CA PRO A 41 -3.46 15.77 3.27
C PRO A 41 -3.23 16.43 4.64
N GLN A 42 -4.18 17.21 5.13
CA GLN A 42 -4.12 17.88 6.44
C GLN A 42 -4.24 16.92 7.63
N LYS A 43 -4.76 15.70 7.40
CA LYS A 43 -4.91 14.67 8.44
C LYS A 43 -3.64 13.85 8.64
N LEU A 44 -2.69 13.93 7.73
CA LEU A 44 -1.48 13.12 7.77
C LEU A 44 -0.33 13.83 8.47
N LYS A 45 0.23 13.17 9.49
CA LYS A 45 1.52 13.54 10.08
C LYS A 45 2.66 12.91 9.29
N THR A 46 2.57 11.61 9.01
CA THR A 46 3.51 10.87 8.17
C THR A 46 2.80 9.79 7.37
N LEU A 47 3.43 9.38 6.27
CA LEU A 47 2.98 8.30 5.40
C LEU A 47 4.09 7.26 5.25
N VAL A 48 3.76 5.98 5.43
CA VAL A 48 4.65 4.86 5.12
C VAL A 48 3.98 3.93 4.12
N LEU A 49 4.63 3.74 2.97
CA LEU A 49 4.15 2.92 1.86
C LEU A 49 5.07 1.71 1.70
N ILE A 50 4.54 0.50 1.90
CA ILE A 50 5.33 -0.74 1.86
C ILE A 50 4.83 -1.60 0.69
N GLY A 51 5.70 -1.95 -0.25
CA GLY A 51 5.33 -2.77 -1.41
C GLY A 51 4.08 -2.25 -2.14
N THR A 52 3.94 -0.93 -2.25
CA THR A 52 2.72 -0.26 -2.70
C THR A 52 2.80 0.07 -4.19
N PRO A 53 1.88 -0.42 -5.03
CA PRO A 53 1.79 0.02 -6.40
C PRO A 53 1.15 1.43 -6.48
N TYR A 54 1.75 2.35 -7.24
CA TYR A 54 1.15 3.66 -7.50
C TYR A 54 0.08 3.64 -8.59
N LYS A 55 0.06 2.57 -9.37
CA LYS A 55 -1.01 2.25 -10.32
C LYS A 55 -1.19 0.74 -10.44
N VAL A 56 -2.39 0.36 -10.76
CA VAL A 56 -2.74 -1.05 -10.92
C VAL A 56 -2.66 -1.42 -12.39
N PRO A 57 -1.70 -2.30 -12.81
CA PRO A 57 -1.55 -2.67 -14.21
C PRO A 57 -2.76 -3.51 -14.67
N LYS A 58 -3.53 -3.03 -15.65
CA LYS A 58 -4.71 -3.73 -16.20
C LYS A 58 -4.39 -5.15 -16.67
N ALA A 59 -3.21 -5.35 -17.28
CA ALA A 59 -2.76 -6.66 -17.75
C ALA A 59 -2.48 -7.64 -16.60
N ALA A 60 -1.94 -7.17 -15.48
CA ALA A 60 -1.64 -8.02 -14.32
C ALA A 60 -2.93 -8.59 -13.70
N PHE A 61 -4.02 -7.82 -13.69
CA PHE A 61 -5.32 -8.30 -13.19
C PHE A 61 -5.93 -9.39 -14.08
N GLY A 62 -5.78 -9.30 -15.38
CA GLY A 62 -6.24 -10.37 -16.28
C GLY A 62 -5.56 -11.69 -15.98
N LEU A 63 -4.23 -11.68 -15.83
CA LEU A 63 -3.44 -12.87 -15.50
C LEU A 63 -3.72 -13.36 -14.07
N GLN A 64 -3.78 -12.48 -13.09
CA GLN A 64 -4.09 -12.81 -11.70
C GLN A 64 -5.49 -13.43 -11.57
N ASN A 65 -6.49 -12.89 -12.26
CA ASN A 65 -7.84 -13.44 -12.28
C ASN A 65 -7.86 -14.86 -12.89
N VAL A 66 -7.08 -15.10 -13.95
CA VAL A 66 -6.94 -16.44 -14.53
C VAL A 66 -6.30 -17.40 -13.53
N VAL A 67 -5.20 -17.00 -12.88
CA VAL A 67 -4.54 -17.83 -11.85
C VAL A 67 -5.49 -18.09 -10.68
N PHE A 68 -6.14 -17.06 -10.13
CA PHE A 68 -7.09 -17.21 -9.01
C PHE A 68 -8.30 -18.10 -9.33
N ARG A 69 -8.72 -18.14 -10.62
CA ARG A 69 -9.81 -19.03 -11.04
C ARG A 69 -9.48 -20.51 -10.83
N PHE A 70 -8.21 -20.88 -10.95
CA PHE A 70 -7.75 -22.27 -10.80
C PHE A 70 -7.23 -22.60 -9.39
N LEU A 71 -7.08 -21.61 -8.49
CA LEU A 71 -6.68 -21.87 -7.12
C LEU A 71 -7.80 -22.54 -6.32
N PRO A 72 -7.45 -23.54 -5.46
CA PRO A 72 -8.41 -24.17 -4.56
C PRO A 72 -9.01 -23.15 -3.58
N LYS A 73 -10.26 -23.40 -3.16
CA LYS A 73 -10.94 -22.54 -2.19
C LYS A 73 -10.17 -22.36 -0.89
N SER A 74 -9.46 -23.41 -0.44
CA SER A 74 -8.63 -23.40 0.78
C SER A 74 -7.56 -22.32 0.80
N VAL A 75 -7.08 -21.86 -0.36
CA VAL A 75 -6.13 -20.74 -0.42
C VAL A 75 -6.81 -19.42 -0.01
N PHE A 76 -8.09 -19.27 -0.33
CA PHE A 76 -8.87 -18.07 0.02
C PHE A 76 -9.36 -18.11 1.48
N ASP A 77 -9.47 -19.30 2.09
CA ASP A 77 -9.89 -19.45 3.50
C ASP A 77 -8.87 -18.84 4.48
N THR A 78 -7.63 -18.61 4.03
CA THR A 78 -6.59 -17.90 4.78
C THR A 78 -6.56 -16.39 4.52
N MET A 79 -7.34 -15.91 3.57
CA MET A 79 -7.45 -14.50 3.23
C MET A 79 -8.63 -13.85 3.97
N ALA A 80 -8.55 -12.54 4.21
CA ALA A 80 -9.64 -11.77 4.82
C ALA A 80 -10.91 -11.68 3.96
N PHE A 81 -10.84 -12.09 2.69
CA PHE A 81 -11.92 -12.04 1.71
C PHE A 81 -12.13 -13.43 1.10
N ASP A 82 -13.39 -13.77 0.83
CA ASP A 82 -13.69 -14.94 0.04
C ASP A 82 -13.28 -14.76 -1.44
N LYS A 83 -13.30 -15.85 -2.21
CA LYS A 83 -12.91 -15.84 -3.62
C LYS A 83 -13.72 -14.82 -4.45
N LYS A 84 -15.04 -14.70 -4.21
CA LYS A 84 -15.94 -13.79 -4.93
C LYS A 84 -15.59 -12.34 -4.61
N ASP A 85 -15.38 -12.04 -3.34
CA ASP A 85 -15.02 -10.71 -2.87
C ASP A 85 -13.63 -10.28 -3.35
N THR A 86 -12.66 -11.21 -3.37
CA THR A 86 -11.32 -10.96 -3.93
C THR A 86 -11.40 -10.56 -5.40
N PHE A 87 -12.19 -11.26 -6.22
CA PHE A 87 -12.39 -10.90 -7.62
C PHE A 87 -13.12 -9.56 -7.79
N ALA A 88 -14.17 -9.32 -6.99
CA ALA A 88 -14.93 -8.08 -7.04
C ALA A 88 -14.06 -6.87 -6.68
N LEU A 89 -13.28 -6.98 -5.60
CA LEU A 89 -12.33 -5.97 -5.18
C LEU A 89 -11.30 -5.70 -6.28
N GLY A 90 -10.64 -6.74 -6.81
CA GLY A 90 -9.68 -6.61 -7.89
C GLY A 90 -10.25 -5.90 -9.12
N ASN A 91 -11.48 -6.23 -9.52
CA ASN A 91 -12.13 -5.61 -10.68
C ASN A 91 -12.39 -4.11 -10.49
N THR A 92 -12.68 -3.66 -9.27
CA THR A 92 -12.88 -2.23 -8.97
C THR A 92 -11.55 -1.46 -8.88
N MET A 93 -10.45 -2.15 -8.54
CA MET A 93 -9.12 -1.55 -8.44
C MET A 93 -8.40 -1.34 -9.79
N LYS A 94 -8.81 -2.03 -10.85
CA LYS A 94 -8.11 -2.05 -12.16
C LYS A 94 -7.89 -0.69 -12.82
N ASN A 95 -8.62 0.33 -12.41
CA ASN A 95 -8.53 1.69 -12.95
C ASN A 95 -7.80 2.65 -12.01
N LEU A 96 -7.31 2.18 -10.86
CA LEU A 96 -6.55 3.03 -9.93
C LEU A 96 -5.21 3.42 -10.56
N ASP A 97 -5.01 4.71 -10.70
CA ASP A 97 -3.76 5.30 -11.18
C ASP A 97 -3.50 6.62 -10.44
N PHE A 98 -2.48 6.64 -9.60
CA PHE A 98 -2.06 7.79 -8.81
C PHE A 98 -0.83 8.49 -9.41
N SER A 99 -0.41 8.15 -10.62
CA SER A 99 0.83 8.63 -11.24
C SER A 99 0.99 10.15 -11.15
N ASP A 100 -0.05 10.89 -11.53
CA ASP A 100 0.01 12.35 -11.50
C ASP A 100 -0.27 12.95 -10.12
N ALA A 101 -1.04 12.24 -9.30
CA ALA A 101 -1.49 12.76 -8.01
C ALA A 101 -0.42 12.67 -6.91
N VAL A 102 0.48 11.69 -6.96
CA VAL A 102 1.48 11.45 -5.88
C VAL A 102 2.39 12.65 -5.60
N LYS A 103 2.63 13.51 -6.58
CA LYS A 103 3.39 14.76 -6.42
C LYS A 103 2.73 15.78 -5.49
N ASN A 104 1.44 15.61 -5.19
CA ASN A 104 0.68 16.48 -4.30
C ASN A 104 0.79 16.06 -2.82
N ILE A 105 1.42 14.92 -2.53
CA ILE A 105 1.65 14.48 -1.15
C ILE A 105 2.65 15.42 -0.48
N GLN A 106 2.26 15.94 0.69
CA GLN A 106 3.01 17.00 1.40
C GLN A 106 3.64 16.49 2.71
N CYS A 107 3.12 15.42 3.31
CA CYS A 107 3.64 14.91 4.57
C CYS A 107 4.97 14.15 4.36
N PRO A 108 5.83 14.08 5.40
CA PRO A 108 6.99 13.21 5.38
C PRO A 108 6.59 11.79 4.99
N THR A 109 7.28 11.22 3.99
CA THR A 109 6.92 9.93 3.41
C THR A 109 8.11 8.99 3.40
N LEU A 110 7.90 7.77 3.90
CA LEU A 110 8.83 6.65 3.81
C LEU A 110 8.28 5.59 2.86
N ILE A 111 9.08 5.16 1.92
CA ILE A 111 8.77 4.10 0.99
C ILE A 111 9.65 2.91 1.29
N LEU A 112 9.05 1.74 1.50
CA LEU A 112 9.72 0.49 1.77
C LEU A 112 9.38 -0.54 0.70
N CYS A 113 10.38 -1.32 0.29
CA CYS A 113 10.18 -2.44 -0.63
C CYS A 113 11.14 -3.55 -0.24
N GLY A 114 10.68 -4.79 -0.25
CA GLY A 114 11.58 -5.93 -0.08
C GLY A 114 12.49 -6.07 -1.31
N GLU A 115 13.74 -6.43 -1.10
CA GLU A 115 14.74 -6.63 -2.15
C GLU A 115 14.25 -7.61 -3.25
N LYS A 116 13.50 -8.64 -2.84
CA LYS A 116 12.98 -9.70 -3.71
C LYS A 116 11.56 -9.39 -4.25
N ASP A 117 10.95 -8.26 -3.87
CA ASP A 117 9.64 -7.82 -4.39
C ASP A 117 9.78 -7.16 -5.77
N GLY A 118 10.14 -7.96 -6.77
CA GLY A 118 10.32 -7.48 -8.14
C GLY A 118 9.08 -6.85 -8.76
N ALA A 119 7.89 -7.21 -8.28
CA ALA A 119 6.62 -6.66 -8.77
C ALA A 119 6.43 -5.20 -8.40
N ASN A 120 6.84 -4.81 -7.18
CA ASN A 120 6.63 -3.46 -6.64
C ASN A 120 7.89 -2.59 -6.64
N MET A 121 9.06 -3.14 -6.94
CA MET A 121 10.32 -2.38 -6.97
C MET A 121 10.25 -1.14 -7.87
N LYS A 122 9.68 -1.27 -9.07
CA LYS A 122 9.49 -0.14 -9.99
C LYS A 122 8.55 0.93 -9.40
N SER A 123 7.52 0.49 -8.67
CA SER A 123 6.60 1.41 -8.01
C SER A 123 7.28 2.13 -6.83
N ALA A 124 8.09 1.43 -6.06
CA ALA A 124 8.85 2.03 -4.95
C ALA A 124 9.80 3.14 -5.45
N HIS A 125 10.53 2.89 -6.53
CA HIS A 125 11.38 3.91 -7.16
C HIS A 125 10.55 5.08 -7.72
N TYR A 126 9.44 4.79 -8.41
CA TYR A 126 8.58 5.85 -8.94
C TYR A 126 8.05 6.75 -7.83
N LEU A 127 7.50 6.17 -6.76
CA LEU A 127 6.98 6.93 -5.61
C LEU A 127 8.07 7.78 -4.95
N SER A 128 9.27 7.23 -4.76
CA SER A 128 10.38 7.96 -4.13
C SER A 128 10.90 9.13 -4.97
N GLN A 129 10.77 9.06 -6.29
CA GLN A 129 11.18 10.12 -7.20
C GLN A 129 10.12 11.21 -7.38
N ASN A 130 8.83 10.88 -7.18
CA ASN A 130 7.72 11.77 -7.47
C ASN A 130 7.02 12.34 -6.22
N ILE A 131 7.22 11.74 -5.04
CA ILE A 131 6.76 12.33 -3.77
C ILE A 131 7.89 13.20 -3.21
N ARG A 132 7.63 14.48 -3.03
CA ARG A 132 8.63 15.44 -2.56
C ARG A 132 9.18 15.06 -1.18
N GLY A 133 10.50 14.88 -1.09
CA GLY A 133 11.17 14.57 0.16
C GLY A 133 10.98 13.13 0.66
N ALA A 134 10.39 12.26 -0.15
CA ALA A 134 10.24 10.85 0.22
C ALA A 134 11.59 10.14 0.35
N LYS A 135 11.71 9.28 1.36
CA LYS A 135 12.86 8.42 1.58
C LYS A 135 12.54 7.01 1.09
N LEU A 136 13.45 6.37 0.36
CA LEU A 136 13.35 4.97 -0.05
C LEU A 136 14.30 4.12 0.80
N LYS A 137 13.78 3.01 1.34
CA LYS A 137 14.56 1.95 1.98
C LYS A 137 14.22 0.61 1.34
N ILE A 138 15.21 -0.16 0.98
CA ILE A 138 15.06 -1.53 0.50
C ILE A 138 15.39 -2.47 1.66
N LEU A 139 14.47 -3.39 1.96
CA LEU A 139 14.68 -4.40 3.00
C LEU A 139 15.38 -5.60 2.39
N GLU A 140 16.60 -5.84 2.82
CA GLU A 140 17.39 -6.99 2.39
C GLU A 140 16.72 -8.31 2.82
N ASN A 141 16.89 -9.32 1.98
CA ASN A 141 16.39 -10.68 2.21
C ASN A 141 14.86 -10.80 2.37
N ALA A 142 14.09 -9.78 2.05
CA ALA A 142 12.63 -9.80 2.11
C ALA A 142 11.99 -9.71 0.71
N GLY A 143 10.88 -10.40 0.55
CA GLY A 143 9.98 -10.29 -0.61
C GLY A 143 8.86 -9.31 -0.35
N HIS A 144 7.63 -9.67 -0.76
CA HIS A 144 6.48 -8.78 -0.67
C HIS A 144 5.94 -8.63 0.76
N VAL A 145 5.91 -9.72 1.54
CA VAL A 145 5.31 -9.75 2.88
C VAL A 145 6.38 -9.47 3.93
N VAL A 146 6.96 -8.27 3.85
CA VAL A 146 8.14 -7.88 4.65
C VAL A 146 7.95 -8.01 6.16
N ASN A 147 6.70 -7.84 6.65
CA ASN A 147 6.35 -7.98 8.06
C ASN A 147 6.41 -9.43 8.57
N GLU A 148 6.39 -10.40 7.68
CA GLU A 148 6.57 -11.83 8.02
C GLU A 148 8.01 -12.28 7.70
N GLU A 149 8.57 -11.79 6.60
CA GLU A 149 9.86 -12.25 6.09
C GLU A 149 11.06 -11.60 6.81
N ASN A 150 10.95 -10.34 7.23
CA ASN A 150 11.99 -9.64 8.01
C ASN A 150 11.40 -8.63 9.00
N PRO A 151 10.61 -9.09 10.00
CA PRO A 151 9.91 -8.21 10.94
C PRO A 151 10.86 -7.35 11.78
N LYS A 152 12.06 -7.87 12.09
CA LYS A 152 13.03 -7.15 12.91
C LYS A 152 13.57 -5.92 12.17
N ALA A 153 14.04 -6.09 10.93
CA ALA A 153 14.55 -4.96 10.14
C ALA A 153 13.44 -3.94 9.86
N LEU A 154 12.21 -4.41 9.59
CA LEU A 154 11.06 -3.52 9.43
C LEU A 154 10.81 -2.69 10.69
N ALA A 155 10.78 -3.33 11.87
CA ALA A 155 10.55 -2.65 13.14
C ALA A 155 11.64 -1.60 13.45
N GLU A 156 12.91 -1.91 13.19
CA GLU A 156 14.02 -0.99 13.35
C GLU A 156 13.86 0.25 12.45
N ILE A 157 13.55 0.05 11.17
CA ILE A 157 13.35 1.15 10.21
C ILE A 157 12.16 2.02 10.60
N LEU A 158 11.03 1.42 10.98
CA LEU A 158 9.84 2.17 11.37
C LEU A 158 10.06 2.94 12.67
N SER A 159 10.74 2.34 13.65
CA SER A 159 11.08 2.99 14.92
C SER A 159 11.97 4.21 14.67
N GLU A 160 13.03 4.07 13.90
CA GLU A 160 13.90 5.19 13.52
C GLU A 160 13.12 6.31 12.82
N TYR A 161 12.25 5.93 11.88
CA TYR A 161 11.47 6.89 11.10
C TYR A 161 10.48 7.69 11.96
N TYR A 162 9.75 7.03 12.87
CA TYR A 162 8.79 7.71 13.74
C TYR A 162 9.47 8.55 14.83
N LEU A 163 10.65 8.14 15.32
CA LEU A 163 11.45 8.98 16.24
C LEU A 163 11.93 10.28 15.59
N GLN A 164 12.18 10.27 14.28
CA GLN A 164 12.56 11.46 13.51
C GLN A 164 11.37 12.35 13.14
N ASN A 165 10.15 11.85 13.28
CA ASN A 165 8.89 12.54 12.90
C ASN A 165 7.83 12.40 14.00
N PRO A 166 8.12 12.89 15.23
CA PRO A 166 7.30 12.67 16.42
C PRO A 166 5.90 13.32 16.31
#